data_43eb747395d9921fbca8fef11538dedc
#
_entry.id   43eb747395d9921fbca8fef11538dedc
#
_cell.length_a   1.000
_cell.length_b   1.000
_cell.length_c   1.000
_cell.angle_alpha   90.00
_cell.angle_beta   90.00
_cell.angle_gamma   90.00
#
_symmetry.space_group_name_H-M   'P 1'
#
loop_
_entity.id
_entity.type
_entity.pdbx_description
1 polymer ?
#
loop_
_entity_poly.entity_id
_entity_poly.type
_entity_poly.pdbx_seq_one_letter_code
_entity_poly.pdbx_strand_id
1 'polypeptide(L)'
;MAEVKLRALGLREVDFGDFDRYLTALTEDGRRIEILCKNARRGKKQNPAARQLCYSEFILSDRGGRYTLRDADLVHSFFALAGDIEKYALSCYLNELTTALTVPDFDNPALCRLLLYALYALEGGKRDPALVKAAFEWRIMAESGYAPDLTSCGVCGEVIENPPVCFS
;
A
#
# COMPACT_ATOMS: atom_id res chain seq x y z
N MET A 1 -17.75 -17.54 13.97
CA MET A 1 -17.44 -16.25 13.29
C MET A 1 -16.65 -15.44 14.29
N ALA A 2 -15.37 -15.25 14.02
CA ALA A 2 -14.55 -14.37 14.85
C ALA A 2 -14.70 -12.92 14.33
N GLU A 3 -14.72 -11.96 15.25
CA GLU A 3 -14.58 -10.55 14.92
C GLU A 3 -13.12 -10.17 15.08
N VAL A 4 -12.58 -9.51 14.06
CA VAL A 4 -11.18 -9.06 14.03
C VAL A 4 -11.16 -7.55 13.84
N LYS A 5 -10.39 -6.87 14.69
CA LYS A 5 -10.14 -5.43 14.59
C LYS A 5 -8.69 -5.21 14.18
N LEU A 6 -8.47 -4.48 13.09
CA LEU A 6 -7.14 -4.19 12.57
C LEU A 6 -7.11 -2.86 11.82
N ARG A 7 -5.92 -2.28 11.69
CA ARG A 7 -5.69 -1.11 10.85
C ARG A 7 -5.08 -1.50 9.53
N ALA A 8 -5.56 -0.88 8.47
CA ALA A 8 -5.07 -1.15 7.12
C ALA A 8 -5.25 0.07 6.21
N LEU A 9 -4.42 0.12 5.17
CA LEU A 9 -4.54 1.07 4.07
C LEU A 9 -5.23 0.39 2.89
N GLY A 10 -6.30 0.99 2.37
CA GLY A 10 -6.96 0.55 1.14
C GLY A 10 -6.07 0.78 -0.08
N LEU A 11 -5.73 -0.31 -0.78
CA LEU A 11 -4.85 -0.29 -1.96
C LEU A 11 -5.64 -0.23 -3.27
N ARG A 12 -6.69 -1.04 -3.39
CA ARG A 12 -7.46 -1.19 -4.62
C ARG A 12 -8.89 -1.58 -4.33
N GLU A 13 -9.81 -1.05 -5.14
CA GLU A 13 -11.23 -1.43 -5.14
C GLU A 13 -11.58 -2.19 -6.43
N VAL A 14 -12.35 -3.28 -6.31
CA VAL A 14 -12.86 -4.05 -7.45
C VAL A 14 -14.34 -4.33 -7.22
N ASP A 15 -15.17 -3.89 -8.14
CA ASP A 15 -16.61 -4.15 -8.08
C ASP A 15 -16.89 -5.64 -8.28
N PHE A 16 -17.79 -6.19 -7.48
CA PHE A 16 -18.18 -7.59 -7.50
C PHE A 16 -19.70 -7.74 -7.47
N GLY A 17 -20.23 -8.47 -8.46
CA GLY A 17 -21.67 -8.58 -8.64
C GLY A 17 -22.35 -7.23 -8.84
N ASP A 18 -23.64 -7.15 -8.48
CA ASP A 18 -24.45 -5.95 -8.74
C ASP A 18 -24.19 -4.82 -7.73
N PHE A 19 -23.86 -5.18 -6.49
CA PHE A 19 -23.85 -4.22 -5.38
C PHE A 19 -22.64 -4.28 -4.46
N ASP A 20 -21.85 -5.35 -4.53
CA ASP A 20 -20.73 -5.60 -3.64
C ASP A 20 -19.42 -5.07 -4.23
N ARG A 21 -18.39 -4.99 -3.40
CA ARG A 21 -17.05 -4.57 -3.76
C ARG A 21 -16.03 -5.32 -2.92
N TYR A 22 -14.94 -5.73 -3.54
CA TYR A 22 -13.74 -6.14 -2.83
C TYR A 22 -12.81 -4.95 -2.65
N LEU A 23 -12.33 -4.76 -1.43
CA LEU A 23 -11.25 -3.85 -1.09
C LEU A 23 -10.00 -4.68 -0.77
N THR A 24 -8.96 -4.54 -1.59
CA THR A 24 -7.63 -5.02 -1.25
C THR A 24 -7.00 -4.03 -0.29
N ALA A 25 -6.54 -4.47 0.87
CA ALA A 25 -5.95 -3.62 1.89
C ALA A 25 -4.63 -4.20 2.40
N LEU A 26 -3.71 -3.30 2.79
CA LEU A 26 -2.44 -3.60 3.43
C LEU A 26 -2.55 -3.29 4.92
N THR A 27 -2.41 -4.30 5.75
CA THR A 27 -2.48 -4.18 7.20
C THR A 27 -1.20 -3.58 7.79
N GLU A 28 -1.22 -3.10 9.03
CA GLU A 28 -0.03 -2.53 9.70
C GLU A 28 1.12 -3.53 9.83
N ASP A 29 0.81 -4.82 9.95
CA ASP A 29 1.79 -5.91 9.96
C ASP A 29 2.31 -6.29 8.55
N GLY A 30 1.82 -5.58 7.51
CA GLY A 30 2.30 -5.73 6.13
C GLY A 30 1.66 -6.86 5.35
N ARG A 31 0.61 -7.49 5.87
CA ARG A 31 -0.17 -8.50 5.14
C ARG A 31 -1.14 -7.85 4.17
N ARG A 32 -1.26 -8.44 3.00
CA ARG A 32 -2.30 -8.09 2.05
C ARG A 32 -3.54 -8.95 2.31
N ILE A 33 -4.68 -8.30 2.55
CA ILE A 33 -5.97 -8.95 2.77
C ILE A 33 -7.00 -8.45 1.76
N GLU A 34 -8.00 -9.28 1.49
CA GLU A 34 -9.16 -8.92 0.69
C GLU A 34 -10.41 -8.85 1.58
N ILE A 35 -11.11 -7.73 1.53
CA ILE A 35 -12.27 -7.42 2.36
C ILE A 35 -13.49 -7.31 1.46
N LEU A 36 -14.49 -8.18 1.66
CA LEU A 36 -15.77 -8.08 0.99
C LEU A 36 -16.62 -6.97 1.65
N CYS A 37 -16.87 -5.90 0.91
CA CYS A 37 -17.73 -4.80 1.29
C CYS A 37 -19.12 -5.01 0.67
N LYS A 38 -20.06 -5.59 1.44
CA LYS A 38 -21.41 -5.90 0.97
C LYS A 38 -22.22 -4.62 0.78
N ASN A 39 -22.97 -4.57 -0.33
CA ASN A 39 -23.82 -3.44 -0.72
C ASN A 39 -23.06 -2.09 -0.80
N ALA A 40 -21.75 -2.11 -1.00
CA ALA A 40 -20.90 -0.93 -1.07
C ALA A 40 -21.29 0.03 -2.21
N ARG A 41 -22.02 -0.44 -3.21
CA ARG A 41 -22.52 0.35 -4.37
C ARG A 41 -23.97 0.83 -4.19
N ARG A 42 -24.65 0.46 -3.09
CA ARG A 42 -26.01 0.91 -2.78
C ARG A 42 -25.98 2.20 -1.96
N GLY A 43 -25.93 3.35 -2.64
CA GLY A 43 -26.18 4.71 -2.15
C GLY A 43 -25.80 5.03 -0.69
N LYS A 44 -26.74 4.89 0.24
CA LYS A 44 -26.57 5.28 1.65
C LYS A 44 -25.71 4.34 2.52
N LYS A 45 -25.26 3.18 2.00
CA LYS A 45 -24.50 2.18 2.77
C LYS A 45 -23.01 2.17 2.47
N GLN A 46 -22.52 3.12 1.69
CA GLN A 46 -21.08 3.25 1.45
C GLN A 46 -20.40 3.77 2.71
N ASN A 47 -19.50 2.97 3.29
CA ASN A 47 -18.62 3.47 4.33
C ASN A 47 -17.43 4.17 3.66
N PRO A 48 -17.26 5.49 3.77
CA PRO A 48 -16.19 6.24 3.10
C PRO A 48 -14.80 5.88 3.63
N ALA A 49 -14.71 5.28 4.81
CA ALA A 49 -13.47 4.80 5.40
C ALA A 49 -12.96 3.50 4.74
N ALA A 50 -13.85 2.72 4.08
CA ALA A 50 -13.49 1.46 3.43
C ALA A 50 -13.27 1.67 1.92
N ARG A 51 -12.31 2.56 1.58
CA ARG A 51 -11.99 2.92 0.20
C ARG A 51 -10.48 2.91 -0.06
N GLN A 52 -10.12 2.92 -1.34
CA GLN A 52 -8.75 3.14 -1.77
C GLN A 52 -8.21 4.47 -1.24
N LEU A 53 -6.94 4.52 -0.87
CA LEU A 53 -6.26 5.69 -0.28
C LEU A 53 -6.84 6.15 1.07
N CYS A 54 -7.61 5.28 1.75
CA CYS A 54 -8.05 5.48 3.12
C CYS A 54 -7.27 4.55 4.05
N TYR A 55 -6.61 5.13 5.03
CA TYR A 55 -6.02 4.41 6.16
C TYR A 55 -7.05 4.40 7.29
N SER A 56 -7.51 3.22 7.65
CA SER A 56 -8.68 3.05 8.51
C SER A 56 -8.51 1.91 9.50
N GLU A 57 -9.26 1.98 10.58
CA GLU A 57 -9.44 0.90 11.53
C GLU A 57 -10.68 0.10 11.11
N PHE A 58 -10.48 -1.14 10.73
CA PHE A 58 -11.52 -2.03 10.20
C PHE A 58 -12.02 -2.98 11.29
N ILE A 59 -13.33 -3.15 11.35
CA ILE A 59 -14.01 -4.21 12.11
C ILE A 59 -14.51 -5.23 11.10
N LEU A 60 -13.91 -6.42 11.11
CA LEU A 60 -14.13 -7.45 10.11
C LEU A 60 -14.75 -8.71 10.74
N SER A 61 -15.59 -9.38 9.99
CA SER A 61 -16.00 -10.75 10.30
C SER A 61 -15.09 -11.70 9.56
N ASP A 62 -14.37 -12.53 10.29
CA ASP A 62 -13.50 -13.58 9.73
C ASP A 62 -14.23 -14.93 9.68
N ARG A 63 -14.13 -15.58 8.50
CA ARG A 63 -14.56 -16.95 8.26
C ARG A 63 -13.46 -17.73 7.55
N GLY A 64 -12.45 -18.15 8.32
CA GLY A 64 -11.33 -18.92 7.79
C GLY A 64 -10.52 -18.14 6.74
N GLY A 65 -10.13 -16.91 7.06
CA GLY A 65 -9.36 -16.04 6.19
C GLY A 65 -10.19 -15.25 5.15
N ARG A 66 -11.52 -15.41 5.16
CA ARG A 66 -12.43 -14.61 4.33
C ARG A 66 -13.00 -13.47 5.15
N TYR A 67 -12.53 -12.27 4.86
CA TYR A 67 -12.92 -11.06 5.59
C TYR A 67 -14.15 -10.41 4.96
N THR A 68 -15.13 -10.09 5.81
CA THR A 68 -16.30 -9.29 5.40
C THR A 68 -16.36 -8.05 6.28
N LEU A 69 -16.49 -6.87 5.67
CA LEU A 69 -16.60 -5.60 6.36
C LEU A 69 -17.85 -5.58 7.25
N ARG A 70 -17.67 -5.23 8.52
CA ARG A 70 -18.73 -4.90 9.46
C ARG A 70 -18.84 -3.39 9.62
N ASP A 71 -17.70 -2.77 9.92
CA ASP A 71 -17.57 -1.32 10.04
C ASP A 71 -16.13 -0.88 9.77
N ALA A 72 -15.92 0.43 9.55
CA ALA A 72 -14.61 1.02 9.42
C ALA A 72 -14.64 2.46 9.92
N ASP A 73 -13.63 2.81 10.72
CA ASP A 73 -13.40 4.16 11.22
C ASP A 73 -12.17 4.76 10.52
N LEU A 74 -12.37 5.94 9.91
CA LEU A 74 -11.31 6.62 9.18
C LEU A 74 -10.25 7.17 10.15
N VAL A 75 -8.99 6.77 9.95
CA VAL A 75 -7.84 7.36 10.64
C VAL A 75 -7.26 8.50 9.82
N HIS A 76 -7.01 8.27 8.52
CA HIS A 76 -6.54 9.30 7.58
C HIS A 76 -7.00 9.00 6.16
N SER A 77 -7.34 10.05 5.40
CA SER A 77 -7.69 9.94 4.00
C SER A 77 -6.72 10.73 3.13
N PHE A 78 -6.06 10.05 2.22
CA PHE A 78 -5.18 10.66 1.22
C PHE A 78 -5.95 11.17 -0.01
N PHE A 79 -7.25 11.36 0.10
CA PHE A 79 -8.10 11.81 -1.01
C PHE A 79 -7.74 13.22 -1.50
N ALA A 80 -7.07 14.02 -0.68
CA ALA A 80 -6.52 15.32 -1.08
C ALA A 80 -5.56 15.22 -2.27
N LEU A 81 -4.89 14.07 -2.46
CA LEU A 81 -4.05 13.80 -3.62
C LEU A 81 -4.81 13.83 -4.93
N ALA A 82 -6.12 13.54 -4.93
CA ALA A 82 -6.97 13.60 -6.12
C ALA A 82 -7.13 15.01 -6.71
N GLY A 83 -6.78 16.05 -5.96
CA GLY A 83 -6.72 17.43 -6.46
C GLY A 83 -5.54 17.72 -7.40
N ASP A 84 -4.56 16.82 -7.48
CA ASP A 84 -3.36 16.90 -8.33
C ASP A 84 -3.21 15.59 -9.09
N ILE A 85 -3.39 15.63 -10.41
CA ILE A 85 -3.43 14.43 -11.26
C ILE A 85 -2.12 13.63 -11.22
N GLU A 86 -0.99 14.32 -11.13
CA GLU A 86 0.33 13.67 -11.09
C GLU A 86 0.54 12.93 -9.77
N LYS A 87 0.24 13.58 -8.64
CA LYS A 87 0.32 12.96 -7.31
C LYS A 87 -0.66 11.82 -7.16
N TYR A 88 -1.87 11.96 -7.70
CA TYR A 88 -2.87 10.90 -7.67
C TYR A 88 -2.41 9.68 -8.48
N ALA A 89 -1.95 9.90 -9.72
CA ALA A 89 -1.44 8.83 -10.56
C ALA A 89 -0.24 8.12 -9.90
N LEU A 90 0.66 8.89 -9.29
CA LEU A 90 1.79 8.33 -8.55
C LEU A 90 1.32 7.52 -7.34
N SER A 91 0.36 8.01 -6.56
CA SER A 91 -0.18 7.26 -5.41
C SER A 91 -0.83 5.94 -5.81
N CYS A 92 -1.55 5.91 -6.95
CA CYS A 92 -2.09 4.66 -7.50
C CYS A 92 -0.97 3.70 -7.92
N TYR A 93 0.07 4.21 -8.58
CA TYR A 93 1.25 3.41 -8.95
C TYR A 93 1.96 2.81 -7.72
N LEU A 94 2.17 3.59 -6.66
CA LEU A 94 2.78 3.09 -5.42
C LEU A 94 1.94 1.97 -4.78
N ASN A 95 0.61 2.11 -4.80
CA ASN A 95 -0.30 1.06 -4.32
C ASN A 95 -0.21 -0.21 -5.17
N GLU A 96 -0.15 -0.09 -6.49
CA GLU A 96 -0.03 -1.23 -7.41
C GLU A 96 1.31 -1.95 -7.20
N LEU A 97 2.41 -1.21 -7.12
CA LEU A 97 3.75 -1.77 -6.88
C LEU A 97 3.80 -2.51 -5.54
N THR A 98 3.24 -1.91 -4.49
CA THR A 98 3.13 -2.56 -3.18
C THR A 98 2.32 -3.85 -3.26
N THR A 99 1.18 -3.81 -3.96
CA THR A 99 0.33 -4.99 -4.15
C THR A 99 1.06 -6.12 -4.87
N ALA A 100 1.87 -5.77 -5.89
CA ALA A 100 2.64 -6.75 -6.67
C ALA A 100 3.77 -7.40 -5.88
N LEU A 101 4.41 -6.65 -4.97
CA LEU A 101 5.56 -7.10 -4.19
C LEU A 101 5.18 -7.69 -2.81
N THR A 102 3.93 -7.53 -2.37
CA THR A 102 3.45 -8.12 -1.13
C THR A 102 3.11 -9.58 -1.32
N VAL A 103 3.78 -10.45 -0.58
CA VAL A 103 3.51 -11.90 -0.58
C VAL A 103 2.34 -12.17 0.37
N PRO A 104 1.30 -12.94 -0.06
CA PRO A 104 0.25 -13.38 0.85
C PRO A 104 0.81 -14.17 2.03
N ASP A 105 0.23 -13.98 3.21
CA ASP A 105 0.59 -14.69 4.45
C ASP A 105 2.01 -14.44 4.97
N PHE A 106 2.70 -13.42 4.46
CA PHE A 106 4.00 -12.99 4.95
C PHE A 106 3.92 -11.59 5.57
N ASP A 107 4.30 -11.50 6.85
CA ASP A 107 4.29 -10.25 7.59
C ASP A 107 5.52 -9.42 7.26
N ASN A 108 5.32 -8.23 6.69
CA ASN A 108 6.39 -7.26 6.48
C ASN A 108 5.90 -5.84 6.83
N PRO A 109 5.91 -5.45 8.11
CA PRO A 109 5.40 -4.15 8.54
C PRO A 109 6.18 -2.96 7.95
N ALA A 110 7.41 -3.19 7.43
CA ALA A 110 8.17 -2.14 6.77
C ALA A 110 7.49 -1.67 5.48
N LEU A 111 6.80 -2.55 4.76
CA LEU A 111 6.07 -2.19 3.52
C LEU A 111 4.92 -1.24 3.80
N CYS A 112 4.12 -1.50 4.84
CA CYS A 112 3.01 -0.61 5.20
C CYS A 112 3.52 0.77 5.61
N ARG A 113 4.54 0.83 6.45
CA ARG A 113 5.16 2.10 6.87
C ARG A 113 5.76 2.86 5.70
N LEU A 114 6.47 2.17 4.80
CA LEU A 114 7.07 2.79 3.61
C LEU A 114 6.01 3.43 2.73
N LEU A 115 4.92 2.71 2.45
CA LEU A 115 3.83 3.23 1.63
C LEU A 115 3.14 4.44 2.30
N LEU A 116 2.83 4.36 3.60
CA LEU A 116 2.24 5.47 4.34
C LEU A 116 3.15 6.71 4.30
N TYR A 117 4.47 6.55 4.54
CA TYR A 117 5.41 7.67 4.47
C TYR A 117 5.48 8.31 3.08
N ALA A 118 5.43 7.51 2.01
CA ALA A 118 5.42 8.02 0.65
C ALA A 118 4.14 8.84 0.37
N LEU A 119 2.97 8.33 0.77
CA LEU A 119 1.70 9.03 0.60
C LEU A 119 1.64 10.33 1.41
N TYR A 120 2.11 10.33 2.66
CA TYR A 120 2.23 11.57 3.46
C TYR A 120 3.23 12.57 2.85
N ALA A 121 4.33 12.10 2.27
CA ALA A 121 5.29 12.98 1.60
C ALA A 121 4.70 13.65 0.36
N LEU A 122 3.90 12.91 -0.42
CA LEU A 122 3.16 13.45 -1.58
C LEU A 122 2.09 14.46 -1.16
N GLU A 123 1.30 14.13 -0.12
CA GLU A 123 0.24 15.00 0.38
C GLU A 123 0.82 16.30 0.95
N GLY A 124 1.90 16.21 1.72
CA GLY A 124 2.57 17.37 2.32
C GLY A 124 3.19 18.35 1.32
N GLY A 125 3.42 17.92 0.06
CA GLY A 125 3.89 18.76 -1.04
C GLY A 125 5.28 19.39 -0.87
N LYS A 126 6.04 18.99 0.15
CA LYS A 126 7.38 19.52 0.46
C LYS A 126 8.52 18.84 -0.32
N ARG A 127 8.21 17.71 -0.94
CA ARG A 127 9.17 16.89 -1.70
C ARG A 127 8.73 16.78 -3.14
N ASP A 128 9.71 16.75 -4.03
CA ASP A 128 9.48 16.49 -5.44
C ASP A 128 8.86 15.08 -5.60
N PRO A 129 7.72 14.92 -6.31
CA PRO A 129 7.10 13.63 -6.55
C PRO A 129 8.04 12.61 -7.20
N ALA A 130 8.95 13.04 -8.10
CA ALA A 130 9.93 12.17 -8.74
C ALA A 130 10.93 11.62 -7.71
N LEU A 131 11.34 12.42 -6.74
CA LEU A 131 12.22 11.98 -5.65
C LEU A 131 11.51 11.00 -4.72
N VAL A 132 10.23 11.25 -4.40
CA VAL A 132 9.42 10.32 -3.59
C VAL A 132 9.30 8.99 -4.30
N LYS A 133 9.01 8.99 -5.61
CA LYS A 133 8.94 7.80 -6.46
C LYS A 133 10.25 7.01 -6.40
N ALA A 134 11.37 7.64 -6.73
CA ALA A 134 12.67 6.97 -6.79
C ALA A 134 13.07 6.37 -5.42
N ALA A 135 12.88 7.13 -4.34
CA ALA A 135 13.17 6.66 -2.98
C ALA A 135 12.27 5.48 -2.58
N PHE A 136 10.99 5.51 -2.96
CA PHE A 136 10.06 4.42 -2.70
C PHE A 136 10.44 3.16 -3.47
N GLU A 137 10.67 3.26 -4.78
CA GLU A 137 11.04 2.12 -5.64
C GLU A 137 12.30 1.43 -5.11
N TRP A 138 13.31 2.23 -4.77
CA TRP A 138 14.54 1.70 -4.20
C TRP A 138 14.32 0.96 -2.87
N ARG A 139 13.56 1.58 -1.97
CA ARG A 139 13.30 1.01 -0.65
C ARG A 139 12.40 -0.22 -0.72
N ILE A 140 11.37 -0.23 -1.55
CA ILE A 140 10.46 -1.38 -1.65
C ILE A 140 11.17 -2.59 -2.25
N MET A 141 12.08 -2.40 -3.21
CA MET A 141 12.92 -3.48 -3.73
C MET A 141 13.82 -4.07 -2.65
N ALA A 142 14.43 -3.20 -1.82
CA ALA A 142 15.27 -3.65 -0.71
C ALA A 142 14.46 -4.44 0.34
N GLU A 143 13.28 -3.94 0.73
CA GLU A 143 12.39 -4.61 1.70
C GLU A 143 11.80 -5.92 1.16
N SER A 144 11.76 -6.09 -0.17
CA SER A 144 11.30 -7.32 -0.84
C SER A 144 12.43 -8.32 -1.11
N GLY A 145 13.65 -8.06 -0.62
CA GLY A 145 14.78 -8.97 -0.77
C GLY A 145 15.57 -8.81 -2.07
N TYR A 146 15.28 -7.78 -2.86
CA TYR A 146 15.99 -7.47 -4.13
C TYR A 146 16.98 -6.31 -3.98
N ALA A 147 17.52 -6.08 -2.78
CA ALA A 147 18.49 -5.03 -2.56
C ALA A 147 19.76 -5.31 -3.38
N PRO A 148 20.20 -4.38 -4.27
CA PRO A 148 21.48 -4.53 -4.93
C PRO A 148 22.62 -4.37 -3.90
N ASP A 149 23.67 -5.16 -4.05
CA ASP A 149 24.91 -4.93 -3.32
C ASP A 149 25.62 -3.70 -3.92
N LEU A 150 25.72 -2.64 -3.15
CA LEU A 150 26.39 -1.40 -3.53
C LEU A 150 27.77 -1.27 -2.86
N THR A 151 28.20 -2.27 -2.13
CA THR A 151 29.48 -2.26 -1.40
C THR A 151 30.62 -2.84 -2.21
N SER A 152 30.30 -3.72 -3.16
CA SER A 152 31.29 -4.41 -3.99
C SER A 152 30.87 -4.47 -5.47
N CYS A 153 31.86 -4.62 -6.34
CA CYS A 153 31.63 -4.86 -7.76
C CYS A 153 31.07 -6.28 -7.96
N GLY A 154 29.89 -6.39 -8.60
CA GLY A 154 29.25 -7.68 -8.88
C GLY A 154 30.05 -8.60 -9.83
N VAL A 155 31.07 -8.09 -10.52
CA VAL A 155 31.88 -8.85 -11.48
C VAL A 155 33.23 -9.29 -10.87
N CYS A 156 33.95 -8.37 -10.22
CA CYS A 156 35.32 -8.69 -9.69
C CYS A 156 35.33 -8.79 -8.14
N GLY A 157 34.28 -8.43 -7.45
CA GLY A 157 34.21 -8.48 -5.98
C GLY A 157 34.99 -7.38 -5.26
N GLU A 158 35.61 -6.44 -5.98
CA GLU A 158 36.35 -5.35 -5.35
C GLU A 158 35.42 -4.39 -4.64
N VAL A 159 35.81 -3.91 -3.46
CA VAL A 159 35.06 -2.90 -2.69
C VAL A 159 35.12 -1.57 -3.42
N ILE A 160 33.95 -0.92 -3.55
CA ILE A 160 33.83 0.37 -4.23
C ILE A 160 34.26 1.47 -3.28
N GLU A 161 35.50 1.89 -3.33
CA GLU A 161 36.05 2.96 -2.46
C GLU A 161 35.86 4.36 -3.05
N ASN A 162 35.77 4.49 -4.37
CA ASN A 162 35.65 5.79 -5.06
C ASN A 162 34.75 5.74 -6.29
N PRO A 163 33.87 6.74 -6.54
CA PRO A 163 33.18 6.86 -7.82
C PRO A 163 34.14 7.25 -8.97
N PRO A 164 33.80 6.98 -10.24
CA PRO A 164 32.47 6.64 -10.73
C PRO A 164 32.17 5.12 -10.70
N VAL A 165 30.91 4.79 -10.36
CA VAL A 165 30.37 3.43 -10.41
C VAL A 165 29.54 3.31 -11.67
N CYS A 166 29.78 2.27 -12.48
CA CYS A 166 28.95 1.95 -13.62
C CYS A 166 28.02 0.77 -13.27
N PHE A 167 26.76 0.91 -13.60
CA PHE A 167 25.78 -0.18 -13.54
C PHE A 167 25.72 -0.85 -14.92
N SER A 168 25.89 -2.14 -14.96
CA SER A 168 25.77 -2.95 -16.18
C SER A 168 24.46 -3.74 -16.17
#